data_e7466918b8e30c780bb67afe180a557d
#
_entry.id   e7466918b8e30c780bb67afe180a557d
#
_cell.length_a   1.000
_cell.length_b   1.000
_cell.length_c   1.000
_cell.angle_alpha   90.00
_cell.angle_beta   90.00
_cell.angle_gamma   90.00
#
_symmetry.space_group_name_H-M   'P 1'
#
loop_
_entity.id
_entity.type
_entity.pdbx_description
1 polymer ?
#
loop_
_entity_poly.entity_id
_entity_poly.type
_entity_poly.pdbx_seq_one_letter_code
_entity_poly.pdbx_strand_id
1 'polypeptide(L)'
;MTAKKLTASIVLFNTPRLQIEAVLKSFFDSACVETLYIIDNSPNDKWRILEKRSEENGFTKIRYIHNENLGYGASHNLAMHEAIENGSEYHVVLNPDIRFAPEVLPALIDFMDKNSDAAYVLPKVVYPNGEIQYLCKLLPTPGDLIFRRFLPKTKWSEKKNDRYCLKNFGYDKVINPPCLSGCFMLMRLSTLAENNIFFDDRFFMYFEDFDLIRRLHRVSKTLYFPGVQIIHDHQKESYKNRRMLLAHIKSAFKYFGKYGWWFDRERKEMNERVLGEIGNLENA
;
A
#
# COMPACT_ATOMS: atom_id res chain seq x y z
N MET A 1 -25.80 -14.98 -0.87
CA MET A 1 -24.48 -14.68 -0.29
C MET A 1 -24.61 -13.34 0.41
N THR A 2 -24.32 -13.26 1.71
CA THR A 2 -24.26 -11.97 2.43
C THR A 2 -23.17 -11.12 1.78
N ALA A 3 -23.47 -9.85 1.50
CA ALA A 3 -22.48 -8.92 0.94
C ALA A 3 -21.28 -8.88 1.91
N LYS A 4 -20.08 -9.07 1.37
CA LYS A 4 -18.85 -9.03 2.17
C LYS A 4 -18.59 -7.60 2.63
N LYS A 5 -18.29 -7.47 3.92
CA LYS A 5 -18.02 -6.16 4.52
C LYS A 5 -16.64 -5.66 4.13
N LEU A 6 -16.60 -4.63 3.30
CA LEU A 6 -15.40 -3.90 2.92
C LEU A 6 -15.35 -2.57 3.66
N THR A 7 -14.22 -2.30 4.30
CA THR A 7 -13.89 -0.99 4.87
C THR A 7 -12.65 -0.41 4.21
N ALA A 8 -12.42 0.88 4.39
CA ALA A 8 -11.24 1.56 3.85
C ALA A 8 -10.70 2.60 4.84
N SER A 9 -9.42 2.95 4.71
CA SER A 9 -8.82 4.04 5.48
C SER A 9 -7.90 4.92 4.64
N ILE A 10 -7.98 6.23 4.88
CA ILE A 10 -7.04 7.23 4.37
C ILE A 10 -6.47 8.03 5.54
N VAL A 11 -5.17 8.37 5.45
CA VAL A 11 -4.50 9.21 6.43
C VAL A 11 -4.24 10.57 5.83
N LEU A 12 -4.69 11.63 6.51
CA LEU A 12 -4.53 13.01 6.11
C LEU A 12 -3.44 13.69 6.95
N PHE A 13 -2.62 14.53 6.32
CA PHE A 13 -1.74 15.46 7.00
C PHE A 13 -1.56 16.72 6.14
N ASN A 14 -2.27 17.79 6.48
CA ASN A 14 -2.33 19.02 5.67
C ASN A 14 -2.67 18.75 4.19
N THR A 15 -3.47 17.71 3.95
CA THR A 15 -3.80 17.25 2.60
C THR A 15 -4.64 18.30 1.86
N PRO A 16 -4.31 18.61 0.59
CA PRO A 16 -5.06 19.55 -0.22
C PRO A 16 -6.51 19.10 -0.43
N ARG A 17 -7.44 20.07 -0.40
CA ARG A 17 -8.89 19.81 -0.56
C ARG A 17 -9.20 19.02 -1.84
N LEU A 18 -8.59 19.37 -2.96
CA LEU A 18 -8.84 18.70 -4.25
C LEU A 18 -8.47 17.20 -4.23
N GLN A 19 -7.42 16.82 -3.50
CA GLN A 19 -7.05 15.40 -3.36
C GLN A 19 -8.11 14.65 -2.54
N ILE A 20 -8.57 15.25 -1.43
CA ILE A 20 -9.61 14.66 -0.58
C ILE A 20 -10.91 14.48 -1.37
N GLU A 21 -11.35 15.51 -2.09
CA GLU A 21 -12.55 15.44 -2.92
C GLU A 21 -12.44 14.37 -4.01
N ALA A 22 -11.27 14.22 -4.63
CA ALA A 22 -11.03 13.25 -5.69
C ALA A 22 -11.07 11.80 -5.18
N VAL A 23 -10.42 11.51 -4.04
CA VAL A 23 -10.44 10.17 -3.45
C VAL A 23 -11.82 9.81 -2.92
N LEU A 24 -12.52 10.75 -2.28
CA LEU A 24 -13.90 10.55 -1.81
C LEU A 24 -14.85 10.24 -2.97
N LYS A 25 -14.71 10.95 -4.09
CA LYS A 25 -15.48 10.66 -5.30
C LYS A 25 -15.30 9.21 -5.75
N SER A 26 -14.07 8.67 -5.78
CA SER A 26 -13.82 7.28 -6.15
C SER A 26 -14.55 6.29 -5.24
N PHE A 27 -14.61 6.55 -3.93
CA PHE A 27 -15.35 5.72 -2.99
C PHE A 27 -16.86 5.80 -3.18
N PHE A 28 -17.40 7.00 -3.34
CA PHE A 28 -18.84 7.19 -3.53
C PHE A 28 -19.33 6.59 -4.85
N ASP A 29 -18.56 6.74 -5.91
CA ASP A 29 -18.88 6.15 -7.22
C ASP A 29 -18.85 4.61 -7.17
N SER A 30 -17.95 4.02 -6.37
CA SER A 30 -17.83 2.56 -6.22
C SER A 30 -18.95 1.95 -5.39
N ALA A 31 -19.50 2.67 -4.42
CA ALA A 31 -20.63 2.27 -3.54
C ALA A 31 -20.50 0.88 -2.85
N CYS A 32 -19.30 0.31 -2.75
CA CYS A 32 -19.07 -1.01 -2.16
C CYS A 32 -18.36 -0.96 -0.79
N VAL A 33 -17.95 0.21 -0.34
CA VAL A 33 -17.29 0.43 0.97
C VAL A 33 -18.34 0.77 2.00
N GLU A 34 -18.46 -0.05 3.05
CA GLU A 34 -19.40 0.17 4.15
C GLU A 34 -18.98 1.37 5.01
N THR A 35 -17.71 1.40 5.40
CA THR A 35 -17.16 2.48 6.22
C THR A 35 -15.80 2.93 5.68
N LEU A 36 -15.66 4.24 5.48
CA LEU A 36 -14.42 4.91 5.16
C LEU A 36 -13.89 5.63 6.41
N TYR A 37 -12.79 5.15 6.94
CA TYR A 37 -12.07 5.80 8.04
C TYR A 37 -11.19 6.91 7.49
N ILE A 38 -11.37 8.12 7.98
CA ILE A 38 -10.52 9.28 7.68
C ILE A 38 -9.75 9.61 8.96
N ILE A 39 -8.46 9.25 8.98
CA ILE A 39 -7.56 9.54 10.09
C ILE A 39 -6.82 10.83 9.78
N ASP A 40 -7.15 11.90 10.48
CA ASP A 40 -6.56 13.23 10.25
C ASP A 40 -5.51 13.53 11.30
N ASN A 41 -4.25 13.46 10.90
CA ASN A 41 -3.07 13.78 11.70
C ASN A 41 -2.66 15.26 11.57
N SER A 42 -3.48 16.10 10.92
CA SER A 42 -3.24 17.54 10.78
C SER A 42 -3.37 18.29 12.12
N PRO A 43 -2.75 19.45 12.28
CA PRO A 43 -2.87 20.24 13.52
C PRO A 43 -4.29 20.70 13.87
N ASN A 44 -5.23 20.67 12.91
CA ASN A 44 -6.62 21.04 13.08
C ASN A 44 -7.55 19.99 12.46
N ASP A 45 -8.79 19.94 12.94
CA ASP A 45 -9.82 18.96 12.56
C ASP A 45 -10.84 19.52 11.53
N LYS A 46 -10.40 20.38 10.63
CA LYS A 46 -11.27 21.07 9.65
C LYS A 46 -12.08 20.10 8.76
N TRP A 47 -11.66 18.86 8.63
CA TRP A 47 -12.31 17.83 7.81
C TRP A 47 -13.39 17.03 8.56
N ARG A 48 -13.60 17.27 9.84
CA ARG A 48 -14.66 16.63 10.65
C ARG A 48 -16.06 16.81 10.03
N ILE A 49 -16.27 17.86 9.26
CA ILE A 49 -17.52 18.11 8.53
C ILE A 49 -17.88 16.99 7.55
N LEU A 50 -16.90 16.19 7.08
CA LEU A 50 -17.14 15.09 6.16
C LEU A 50 -17.99 13.97 6.78
N GLU A 51 -17.84 13.72 8.08
CA GLU A 51 -18.64 12.74 8.82
C GLU A 51 -20.13 13.09 8.75
N LYS A 52 -20.49 14.34 9.07
CA LYS A 52 -21.89 14.81 9.00
C LYS A 52 -22.47 14.75 7.60
N ARG A 53 -21.70 15.12 6.59
CA ARG A 53 -22.14 15.08 5.18
C ARG A 53 -22.41 13.67 4.68
N SER A 54 -21.70 12.65 5.19
CA SER A 54 -21.97 11.26 4.81
C SER A 54 -23.29 10.76 5.39
N GLU A 55 -23.64 11.16 6.61
CA GLU A 55 -24.91 10.82 7.24
C GLU A 55 -26.12 11.40 6.48
N GLU A 56 -25.99 12.62 5.94
CA GLU A 56 -27.05 13.32 5.20
C GLU A 56 -27.33 12.70 3.83
N ASN A 57 -26.30 12.12 3.17
CA ASN A 57 -26.40 11.66 1.78
C ASN A 57 -26.60 10.14 1.61
N GLY A 58 -26.65 9.37 2.71
CA GLY A 58 -26.95 7.92 2.67
C GLY A 58 -25.94 7.02 1.94
N PHE A 59 -24.73 7.53 1.69
CA PHE A 59 -23.64 6.83 1.05
C PHE A 59 -22.75 6.09 2.07
N THR A 60 -21.57 5.64 1.63
CA THR A 60 -20.53 5.07 2.48
C THR A 60 -20.38 5.87 3.78
N LYS A 61 -20.54 5.23 4.93
CA LYS A 61 -20.38 5.87 6.22
C LYS A 61 -18.94 6.39 6.35
N ILE A 62 -18.77 7.67 6.66
CA ILE A 62 -17.47 8.23 7.01
C ILE A 62 -17.31 8.21 8.53
N ARG A 63 -16.22 7.62 8.99
CA ARG A 63 -15.76 7.64 10.36
C ARG A 63 -14.52 8.53 10.44
N TYR A 64 -14.65 9.73 10.99
CA TYR A 64 -13.56 10.69 11.12
C TYR A 64 -12.88 10.58 12.48
N ILE A 65 -11.56 10.40 12.46
CA ILE A 65 -10.72 10.30 13.66
C ILE A 65 -9.63 11.38 13.55
N HIS A 66 -9.68 12.39 14.43
CA HIS A 66 -8.60 13.37 14.57
C HIS A 66 -7.62 12.89 15.63
N ASN A 67 -6.35 12.86 15.30
CA ASN A 67 -5.32 12.29 16.16
C ASN A 67 -4.01 13.08 16.08
N GLU A 68 -3.15 12.91 17.07
CA GLU A 68 -1.75 13.32 16.93
C GLU A 68 -1.09 12.61 15.76
N ASN A 69 -0.08 13.23 15.17
CA ASN A 69 0.62 12.63 14.04
C ASN A 69 1.49 11.44 14.46
N LEU A 70 0.88 10.27 14.53
CA LEU A 70 1.52 8.98 14.84
C LEU A 70 2.33 8.40 13.67
N GLY A 71 2.25 9.03 12.48
CA GLY A 71 2.80 8.49 11.24
C GLY A 71 1.78 7.68 10.44
N TYR A 72 2.19 7.18 9.28
CA TYR A 72 1.30 6.56 8.30
C TYR A 72 0.72 5.22 8.80
N GLY A 73 1.58 4.26 9.12
CA GLY A 73 1.16 2.91 9.49
C GLY A 73 0.35 2.85 10.77
N ALA A 74 0.83 3.52 11.84
CA ALA A 74 0.15 3.54 13.13
C ALA A 74 -1.27 4.16 13.03
N SER A 75 -1.45 5.18 12.17
CA SER A 75 -2.76 5.76 11.91
C SER A 75 -3.70 4.78 11.22
N HIS A 76 -3.23 4.03 10.22
CA HIS A 76 -4.04 2.99 9.58
C HIS A 76 -4.38 1.82 10.52
N ASN A 77 -3.52 1.50 11.48
CA ASN A 77 -3.80 0.48 12.48
C ASN A 77 -5.07 0.79 13.28
N LEU A 78 -5.32 2.06 13.62
CA LEU A 78 -6.55 2.46 14.33
C LEU A 78 -7.80 2.03 13.54
N ALA A 79 -7.82 2.29 12.24
CA ALA A 79 -8.93 1.92 11.37
C ALA A 79 -9.05 0.39 11.20
N MET A 80 -7.93 -0.31 11.03
CA MET A 80 -7.94 -1.77 10.85
C MET A 80 -8.43 -2.50 12.10
N HIS A 81 -8.04 -2.06 13.30
CA HIS A 81 -8.53 -2.66 14.55
C HIS A 81 -10.04 -2.44 14.70
N GLU A 82 -10.53 -1.21 14.50
CA GLU A 82 -11.98 -0.93 14.55
C GLU A 82 -12.75 -1.71 13.46
N ALA A 83 -12.18 -1.87 12.25
CA ALA A 83 -12.76 -2.67 11.18
C ALA A 83 -12.89 -4.16 11.55
N ILE A 84 -11.87 -4.74 12.20
CA ILE A 84 -11.88 -6.13 12.69
C ILE A 84 -12.96 -6.31 13.78
N GLU A 85 -13.03 -5.39 14.73
CA GLU A 85 -14.03 -5.42 15.79
C GLU A 85 -15.46 -5.35 15.24
N ASN A 86 -15.66 -4.61 14.13
CA ASN A 86 -16.94 -4.51 13.43
C ASN A 86 -17.20 -5.67 12.45
N GLY A 87 -16.34 -6.68 12.40
CA GLY A 87 -16.50 -7.88 11.57
C GLY A 87 -16.33 -7.66 10.07
N SER A 88 -15.49 -6.70 9.67
CA SER A 88 -15.13 -6.50 8.27
C SER A 88 -14.24 -7.65 7.77
N GLU A 89 -14.47 -8.11 6.53
CA GLU A 89 -13.64 -9.16 5.91
C GLU A 89 -12.41 -8.59 5.23
N TYR A 90 -12.58 -7.44 4.57
CA TYR A 90 -11.55 -6.76 3.82
C TYR A 90 -11.38 -5.32 4.26
N HIS A 91 -10.16 -4.83 4.16
CA HIS A 91 -9.83 -3.42 4.41
C HIS A 91 -8.90 -2.88 3.34
N VAL A 92 -9.20 -1.68 2.83
CA VAL A 92 -8.33 -0.97 1.90
C VAL A 92 -7.60 0.14 2.63
N VAL A 93 -6.27 0.04 2.71
CA VAL A 93 -5.38 1.15 3.06
C VAL A 93 -4.98 1.86 1.79
N LEU A 94 -5.15 3.18 1.71
CA LEU A 94 -4.73 3.93 0.52
C LEU A 94 -4.31 5.36 0.83
N ASN A 95 -3.48 5.89 -0.07
CA ASN A 95 -3.08 7.29 -0.03
C ASN A 95 -4.21 8.23 -0.50
N PRO A 96 -4.28 9.47 0.00
CA PRO A 96 -5.31 10.44 -0.40
C PRO A 96 -5.15 10.95 -1.84
N ASP A 97 -4.04 10.68 -2.51
CA ASP A 97 -3.77 11.03 -3.92
C ASP A 97 -4.03 9.87 -4.90
N ILE A 98 -4.80 8.87 -4.45
CA ILE A 98 -5.28 7.75 -5.29
C ILE A 98 -6.66 8.08 -5.87
N ARG A 99 -6.87 7.69 -7.13
CA ARG A 99 -8.17 7.67 -7.80
C ARG A 99 -8.38 6.34 -8.49
N PHE A 100 -9.61 5.85 -8.49
CA PHE A 100 -9.97 4.59 -9.11
C PHE A 100 -11.41 4.62 -9.65
N ALA A 101 -11.67 3.78 -10.65
CA ALA A 101 -12.99 3.62 -11.26
C ALA A 101 -13.88 2.71 -10.40
N PRO A 102 -15.21 2.80 -10.51
CA PRO A 102 -16.17 2.07 -9.66
C PRO A 102 -15.97 0.55 -9.62
N GLU A 103 -15.56 -0.05 -10.72
CA GLU A 103 -15.38 -1.49 -10.89
C GLU A 103 -14.13 -2.05 -10.20
N VAL A 104 -13.18 -1.19 -9.78
CA VAL A 104 -11.87 -1.62 -9.25
C VAL A 104 -12.02 -2.42 -7.96
N LEU A 105 -12.73 -1.89 -6.96
CA LEU A 105 -12.87 -2.56 -5.68
C LEU A 105 -13.66 -3.88 -5.79
N PRO A 106 -14.81 -3.95 -6.48
CA PRO A 106 -15.50 -5.21 -6.71
C PRO A 106 -14.62 -6.27 -7.40
N ALA A 107 -13.88 -5.91 -8.43
CA ALA A 107 -12.98 -6.83 -9.12
C ALA A 107 -11.84 -7.34 -8.25
N LEU A 108 -11.28 -6.49 -7.38
CA LEU A 108 -10.24 -6.88 -6.42
C LEU A 108 -10.78 -7.83 -5.34
N ILE A 109 -12.00 -7.61 -4.85
CA ILE A 109 -12.67 -8.52 -3.90
C ILE A 109 -12.91 -9.89 -4.55
N ASP A 110 -13.45 -9.91 -5.77
CA ASP A 110 -13.69 -11.15 -6.52
C ASP A 110 -12.36 -11.91 -6.77
N PHE A 111 -11.29 -11.18 -7.07
CA PHE A 111 -9.96 -11.77 -7.19
C PHE A 111 -9.46 -12.36 -5.87
N MET A 112 -9.60 -11.64 -4.76
CA MET A 112 -9.23 -12.13 -3.43
C MET A 112 -10.05 -13.35 -3.01
N ASP A 113 -11.33 -13.40 -3.34
CA ASP A 113 -12.21 -14.53 -3.05
C ASP A 113 -11.78 -15.80 -3.78
N LYS A 114 -11.33 -15.66 -5.02
CA LYS A 114 -10.78 -16.76 -5.83
C LYS A 114 -9.37 -17.20 -5.38
N ASN A 115 -8.68 -16.36 -4.59
CA ASN A 115 -7.35 -16.62 -4.07
C ASN A 115 -7.37 -16.56 -2.53
N SER A 116 -7.94 -17.59 -1.91
CA SER A 116 -8.16 -17.64 -0.46
C SER A 116 -6.87 -17.65 0.36
N ASP A 117 -5.75 -18.02 -0.25
CA ASP A 117 -4.39 -17.98 0.32
C ASP A 117 -3.68 -16.62 0.18
N ALA A 118 -4.35 -15.63 -0.44
CA ALA A 118 -3.85 -14.27 -0.53
C ALA A 118 -4.38 -13.40 0.61
N ALA A 119 -3.48 -12.71 1.30
CA ALA A 119 -3.83 -11.73 2.33
C ALA A 119 -3.73 -10.28 1.86
N TYR A 120 -3.07 -10.03 0.75
CA TYR A 120 -2.85 -8.70 0.20
C TYR A 120 -2.87 -8.71 -1.32
N VAL A 121 -3.52 -7.71 -1.91
CA VAL A 121 -3.45 -7.46 -3.35
C VAL A 121 -3.19 -5.98 -3.66
N LEU A 122 -2.27 -5.74 -4.60
CA LEU A 122 -2.02 -4.45 -5.23
C LEU A 122 -2.50 -4.51 -6.68
N PRO A 123 -3.40 -3.62 -7.13
CA PRO A 123 -3.75 -3.51 -8.54
C PRO A 123 -2.62 -2.86 -9.36
N LYS A 124 -2.79 -2.80 -10.68
CA LYS A 124 -1.91 -2.00 -11.53
C LYS A 124 -2.00 -0.53 -11.15
N VAL A 125 -0.86 0.11 -10.94
CA VAL A 125 -0.79 1.53 -10.58
C VAL A 125 -0.17 2.31 -11.72
N VAL A 126 -0.85 3.39 -12.13
CA VAL A 126 -0.36 4.27 -13.18
C VAL A 126 -0.25 5.71 -12.69
N TYR A 127 0.59 6.50 -13.36
CA TYR A 127 0.60 7.96 -13.21
C TYR A 127 -0.61 8.58 -13.92
N PRO A 128 -0.95 9.86 -13.66
CA PRO A 128 -2.03 10.56 -14.38
C PRO A 128 -1.85 10.61 -15.91
N ASN A 129 -0.62 10.45 -16.41
CA ASN A 129 -0.31 10.36 -17.85
C ASN A 129 -0.44 8.94 -18.43
N GLY A 130 -0.87 7.96 -17.61
CA GLY A 130 -1.03 6.56 -18.02
C GLY A 130 0.24 5.70 -17.93
N GLU A 131 1.40 6.26 -17.62
CA GLU A 131 2.64 5.47 -17.45
C GLU A 131 2.57 4.58 -16.20
N ILE A 132 3.11 3.37 -16.29
CA ILE A 132 3.12 2.41 -15.18
C ILE A 132 4.06 2.88 -14.07
N GLN A 133 3.57 2.83 -12.83
CA GLN A 133 4.40 2.90 -11.64
C GLN A 133 4.87 1.49 -11.28
N TYR A 134 6.18 1.25 -11.42
CA TYR A 134 6.79 -0.05 -11.14
C TYR A 134 6.91 -0.29 -9.63
N LEU A 135 5.86 -0.82 -9.02
CA LEU A 135 5.69 -0.93 -7.58
C LEU A 135 5.85 -2.35 -7.02
N CYS A 136 6.02 -3.35 -7.91
CA CYS A 136 6.49 -4.68 -7.52
C CYS A 136 8.01 -4.65 -7.38
N LYS A 137 8.54 -5.08 -6.22
CA LYS A 137 9.97 -4.92 -5.93
C LYS A 137 10.53 -6.16 -5.24
N LEU A 138 11.82 -6.34 -5.40
CA LEU A 138 12.59 -7.20 -4.52
C LEU A 138 12.69 -6.57 -3.12
N LEU A 139 12.91 -7.39 -2.09
CA LEU A 139 13.30 -6.85 -0.79
C LEU A 139 14.66 -6.15 -0.92
N PRO A 140 14.80 -4.90 -0.44
CA PRO A 140 15.96 -4.08 -0.69
C PRO A 140 17.21 -4.54 0.07
N THR A 141 18.37 -4.32 -0.53
CA THR A 141 19.64 -4.24 0.18
C THR A 141 19.94 -2.78 0.54
N PRO A 142 20.82 -2.49 1.52
CA PRO A 142 21.30 -1.13 1.77
C PRO A 142 21.86 -0.47 0.51
N GLY A 143 22.56 -1.26 -0.32
CA GLY A 143 23.12 -0.81 -1.60
C GLY A 143 22.04 -0.36 -2.60
N ASP A 144 20.91 -1.05 -2.69
CA ASP A 144 19.84 -0.68 -3.62
C ASP A 144 19.27 0.70 -3.29
N LEU A 145 19.14 1.05 -2.01
CA LEU A 145 18.65 2.35 -1.57
C LEU A 145 19.64 3.47 -1.86
N ILE A 146 20.94 3.24 -1.58
CA ILE A 146 22.01 4.21 -1.83
C ILE A 146 22.14 4.43 -3.34
N PHE A 147 22.21 3.37 -4.13
CA PHE A 147 22.38 3.45 -5.58
C PHE A 147 21.25 4.19 -6.25
N ARG A 148 19.99 3.90 -5.89
CA ARG A 148 18.82 4.56 -6.49
C ARG A 148 18.73 6.05 -6.20
N ARG A 149 19.26 6.50 -5.08
CA ARG A 149 19.13 7.89 -4.62
C ARG A 149 20.30 8.77 -4.98
N PHE A 150 21.54 8.24 -4.92
CA PHE A 150 22.76 9.04 -4.94
C PHE A 150 23.66 8.80 -6.15
N LEU A 151 23.48 7.68 -6.87
CA LEU A 151 24.29 7.44 -8.06
C LEU A 151 23.65 8.05 -9.32
N PRO A 152 24.48 8.55 -10.25
CA PRO A 152 24.02 9.04 -11.54
C PRO A 152 23.36 7.91 -12.34
N LYS A 153 22.41 8.29 -13.19
CA LYS A 153 21.74 7.37 -14.12
C LYS A 153 22.76 6.91 -15.19
N THR A 154 23.23 5.68 -15.04
CA THR A 154 24.08 4.99 -16.00
C THR A 154 23.34 3.74 -16.47
N LYS A 155 23.69 3.18 -17.61
CA LYS A 155 23.12 1.91 -18.12
C LYS A 155 23.17 0.80 -17.08
N TRP A 156 24.24 0.74 -16.29
CA TRP A 156 24.40 -0.24 -15.21
C TRP A 156 23.41 0.02 -14.05
N SER A 157 23.29 1.28 -13.59
CA SER A 157 22.36 1.61 -12.51
C SER A 157 20.90 1.46 -12.93
N GLU A 158 20.57 1.72 -14.20
CA GLU A 158 19.24 1.48 -14.79
C GLU A 158 18.92 -0.02 -14.81
N LYS A 159 19.81 -0.87 -15.34
CA LYS A 159 19.62 -2.34 -15.34
C LYS A 159 19.42 -2.88 -13.92
N LYS A 160 20.19 -2.40 -12.95
CA LYS A 160 20.03 -2.79 -11.54
C LYS A 160 18.69 -2.34 -10.96
N ASN A 161 18.25 -1.11 -11.27
CA ASN A 161 16.95 -0.61 -10.87
C ASN A 161 15.80 -1.38 -11.54
N ASP A 162 15.93 -1.73 -12.81
CA ASP A 162 14.91 -2.50 -13.55
C ASP A 162 14.74 -3.90 -12.95
N ARG A 163 15.83 -4.56 -12.59
CA ARG A 163 15.78 -5.82 -11.85
C ARG A 163 15.13 -5.66 -10.48
N TYR A 164 15.50 -4.61 -9.72
CA TYR A 164 14.94 -4.34 -8.40
C TYR A 164 13.44 -4.08 -8.46
N CYS A 165 12.96 -3.35 -9.46
CA CYS A 165 11.55 -3.03 -9.70
C CYS A 165 10.84 -4.10 -10.54
N LEU A 166 11.46 -5.25 -10.77
CA LEU A 166 10.90 -6.39 -11.51
C LEU A 166 10.28 -5.98 -12.85
N LYS A 167 10.88 -5.01 -13.59
CA LYS A 167 10.28 -4.49 -14.81
C LYS A 167 10.18 -5.51 -15.94
N ASN A 168 11.04 -6.52 -15.94
CA ASN A 168 11.15 -7.50 -17.02
C ASN A 168 9.90 -8.38 -17.16
N PHE A 169 9.05 -8.54 -16.12
CA PHE A 169 7.83 -9.33 -16.24
C PHE A 169 6.67 -8.62 -16.96
N GLY A 170 6.87 -7.37 -17.42
CA GLY A 170 5.90 -6.62 -18.22
C GLY A 170 4.73 -5.99 -17.47
N TYR A 171 4.47 -6.36 -16.22
CA TYR A 171 3.33 -5.88 -15.41
C TYR A 171 1.95 -6.21 -16.02
N ASP A 172 1.85 -7.30 -16.75
CA ASP A 172 0.64 -7.81 -17.40
C ASP A 172 0.14 -9.15 -16.84
N LYS A 173 0.90 -9.75 -15.92
CA LYS A 173 0.61 -11.05 -15.28
C LYS A 173 0.52 -10.90 -13.76
N VAL A 174 -0.21 -11.83 -13.12
CA VAL A 174 -0.24 -11.95 -11.66
C VAL A 174 1.10 -12.53 -11.19
N ILE A 175 1.69 -11.89 -10.20
CA ILE A 175 2.91 -12.39 -9.52
C ILE A 175 2.79 -12.23 -8.01
N ASN A 176 3.65 -12.94 -7.27
CA ASN A 176 3.70 -12.91 -5.80
C ASN A 176 5.02 -12.27 -5.28
N PRO A 177 5.22 -10.94 -5.44
CA PRO A 177 6.47 -10.31 -5.04
C PRO A 177 6.54 -10.11 -3.52
N PRO A 178 7.74 -10.17 -2.93
CA PRO A 178 7.91 -10.02 -1.48
C PRO A 178 7.85 -8.57 -1.02
N CYS A 179 7.75 -7.62 -1.92
CA CYS A 179 7.62 -6.20 -1.63
C CYS A 179 6.75 -5.51 -2.68
N LEU A 180 5.71 -4.87 -2.20
CA LEU A 180 4.74 -4.06 -2.96
C LEU A 180 4.67 -2.66 -2.35
N SER A 181 3.92 -1.75 -2.95
CA SER A 181 3.79 -0.39 -2.41
C SER A 181 2.63 -0.26 -1.43
N GLY A 182 2.83 0.52 -0.38
CA GLY A 182 1.80 0.90 0.57
C GLY A 182 0.77 1.92 0.06
N CYS A 183 0.89 2.41 -1.18
CA CYS A 183 -0.01 3.44 -1.68
C CYS A 183 -1.47 2.98 -1.85
N PHE A 184 -1.68 1.69 -2.06
CA PHE A 184 -2.99 1.04 -2.08
C PHE A 184 -2.82 -0.43 -1.65
N MET A 185 -3.54 -0.87 -0.63
CA MET A 185 -3.41 -2.21 -0.05
C MET A 185 -4.81 -2.76 0.26
N LEU A 186 -5.37 -3.61 -0.61
CA LEU A 186 -6.53 -4.40 -0.20
C LEU A 186 -6.07 -5.61 0.57
N MET A 187 -6.49 -5.72 1.82
CA MET A 187 -6.04 -6.74 2.77
C MET A 187 -7.20 -7.58 3.30
N ARG A 188 -6.94 -8.89 3.54
CA ARG A 188 -7.83 -9.81 4.22
C ARG A 188 -7.61 -9.69 5.72
N LEU A 189 -8.57 -9.14 6.45
CA LEU A 189 -8.43 -8.84 7.87
C LEU A 189 -8.30 -10.08 8.76
N SER A 190 -8.93 -11.20 8.39
CA SER A 190 -8.77 -12.45 9.17
C SER A 190 -7.32 -12.89 9.24
N THR A 191 -6.58 -12.86 8.10
CA THR A 191 -5.15 -13.22 8.10
C THR A 191 -4.31 -12.28 8.96
N LEU A 192 -4.62 -10.98 8.96
CA LEU A 192 -3.92 -10.01 9.80
C LEU A 192 -4.17 -10.29 11.28
N ALA A 193 -5.43 -10.50 11.66
CA ALA A 193 -5.83 -10.73 13.05
C ALA A 193 -5.27 -12.06 13.60
N GLU A 194 -5.42 -13.16 12.86
CA GLU A 194 -4.95 -14.49 13.25
C GLU A 194 -3.43 -14.55 13.48
N ASN A 195 -2.66 -13.78 12.71
CA ASN A 195 -1.21 -13.75 12.79
C ASN A 195 -0.66 -12.54 13.56
N ASN A 196 -1.52 -11.67 14.07
CA ASN A 196 -1.16 -10.40 14.72
C ASN A 196 -0.17 -9.56 13.87
N ILE A 197 -0.49 -9.41 12.57
CA ILE A 197 0.34 -8.69 11.62
C ILE A 197 -0.32 -7.36 11.26
N PHE A 198 0.17 -6.27 11.85
CA PHE A 198 -0.22 -4.88 11.60
C PHE A 198 1.00 -4.05 11.24
N PHE A 199 0.83 -2.79 10.87
CA PHE A 199 1.97 -1.89 10.71
C PHE A 199 2.77 -1.82 12.03
N ASP A 200 4.08 -1.83 11.92
CA ASP A 200 4.97 -1.69 13.07
C ASP A 200 5.11 -0.19 13.41
N ASP A 201 4.57 0.23 14.54
CA ASP A 201 4.49 1.64 14.98
C ASP A 201 5.86 2.31 15.17
N ARG A 202 6.94 1.53 15.18
CA ARG A 202 8.30 2.07 15.17
C ARG A 202 8.63 2.82 13.88
N PHE A 203 7.93 2.56 12.77
CA PHE A 203 8.08 3.26 11.51
C PHE A 203 7.08 4.41 11.43
N PHE A 204 7.59 5.64 11.57
CA PHE A 204 6.76 6.82 11.41
C PHE A 204 6.25 6.99 9.96
N MET A 205 7.15 6.81 8.99
CA MET A 205 6.89 6.89 7.55
C MET A 205 8.04 6.24 6.78
N TYR A 206 7.73 5.59 5.66
CA TYR A 206 8.60 4.77 4.83
C TYR A 206 9.06 3.48 5.50
N PHE A 207 9.18 2.42 4.74
CA PHE A 207 9.52 1.05 5.17
C PHE A 207 8.45 0.36 6.04
N GLU A 208 7.42 1.04 6.53
CA GLU A 208 6.28 0.42 7.21
C GLU A 208 5.56 -0.57 6.29
N ASP A 209 5.42 -0.22 5.00
CA ASP A 209 4.85 -1.09 3.97
C ASP A 209 5.79 -2.29 3.67
N PHE A 210 7.08 -2.06 3.53
CA PHE A 210 8.06 -3.14 3.32
C PHE A 210 8.07 -4.13 4.48
N ASP A 211 8.01 -3.64 5.71
CA ASP A 211 7.96 -4.46 6.91
C ASP A 211 6.67 -5.28 6.98
N LEU A 212 5.53 -4.63 6.78
CA LEU A 212 4.23 -5.28 6.83
C LEU A 212 4.11 -6.37 5.76
N ILE A 213 4.40 -6.04 4.51
CA ILE A 213 4.27 -6.96 3.39
C ILE A 213 5.24 -8.13 3.52
N ARG A 214 6.48 -7.90 3.95
CA ARG A 214 7.44 -8.97 4.22
C ARG A 214 6.94 -9.94 5.28
N ARG A 215 6.31 -9.45 6.36
CA ARG A 215 5.70 -10.30 7.39
C ARG A 215 4.49 -11.06 6.88
N LEU A 216 3.62 -10.42 6.09
CA LEU A 216 2.50 -11.08 5.43
C LEU A 216 2.95 -12.16 4.45
N HIS A 217 4.00 -11.90 3.66
CA HIS A 217 4.54 -12.84 2.67
C HIS A 217 5.09 -14.15 3.28
N ARG A 218 5.31 -14.19 4.61
CA ARG A 218 5.69 -15.42 5.34
C ARG A 218 4.52 -16.38 5.55
N VAL A 219 3.32 -15.85 5.68
CA VAL A 219 2.12 -16.60 6.11
C VAL A 219 1.06 -16.69 5.01
N SER A 220 1.18 -15.88 3.95
CA SER A 220 0.19 -15.77 2.88
C SER A 220 0.82 -15.28 1.59
N LYS A 221 0.05 -15.28 0.49
CA LYS A 221 0.46 -14.59 -0.74
C LYS A 221 0.18 -13.09 -0.65
N THR A 222 1.09 -12.33 -1.25
CA THR A 222 1.00 -10.88 -1.46
C THR A 222 1.00 -10.62 -2.95
N LEU A 223 -0.17 -10.49 -3.57
CA LEU A 223 -0.32 -10.58 -5.02
C LEU A 223 -0.34 -9.19 -5.69
N TYR A 224 0.29 -9.11 -6.85
CA TYR A 224 0.04 -8.05 -7.83
C TYR A 224 -1.01 -8.55 -8.83
N PHE A 225 -2.04 -7.73 -9.08
CA PHE A 225 -3.13 -8.06 -10.01
C PHE A 225 -3.28 -6.99 -11.09
N PRO A 226 -2.94 -7.28 -12.36
CA PRO A 226 -3.01 -6.30 -13.45
C PRO A 226 -4.38 -6.14 -14.08
N GLY A 227 -5.40 -6.93 -13.67
CA GLY A 227 -6.72 -6.95 -14.28
C GLY A 227 -7.52 -5.66 -14.10
N VAL A 228 -7.16 -4.83 -13.14
CA VAL A 228 -7.70 -3.48 -12.94
C VAL A 228 -6.57 -2.51 -12.60
N GLN A 229 -6.82 -1.21 -12.80
CA GLN A 229 -5.82 -0.18 -12.56
C GLN A 229 -6.35 0.99 -11.73
N ILE A 230 -5.43 1.60 -10.98
CA ILE A 230 -5.66 2.83 -10.21
C ILE A 230 -4.69 3.92 -10.66
N ILE A 231 -5.07 5.16 -10.44
CA ILE A 231 -4.24 6.33 -10.74
C ILE A 231 -3.66 6.86 -9.41
N HIS A 232 -2.34 7.04 -9.36
CA HIS A 232 -1.64 7.58 -8.21
C HIS A 232 -0.86 8.84 -8.61
N ASP A 233 -1.26 10.00 -8.09
CA ASP A 233 -0.62 11.29 -8.35
C ASP A 233 0.59 11.50 -7.43
N HIS A 234 1.58 10.62 -7.57
CA HIS A 234 2.74 10.53 -6.68
C HIS A 234 3.66 11.75 -6.73
N GLN A 235 3.68 12.56 -5.66
CA GLN A 235 4.43 13.81 -5.56
C GLN A 235 5.93 13.67 -5.24
N LYS A 236 6.43 12.46 -4.93
CA LYS A 236 7.85 12.16 -4.56
C LYS A 236 8.38 13.06 -3.43
N GLU A 237 7.58 13.26 -2.38
CA GLU A 237 7.85 14.17 -1.26
C GLU A 237 9.23 13.98 -0.59
N SER A 238 9.70 12.73 -0.46
CA SER A 238 11.01 12.43 0.14
C SER A 238 12.20 13.02 -0.64
N TYR A 239 12.02 13.38 -1.92
CA TYR A 239 13.05 14.02 -2.73
C TYR A 239 13.06 15.54 -2.60
N LYS A 240 11.94 16.14 -2.18
CA LYS A 240 11.75 17.59 -2.09
C LYS A 240 11.95 18.13 -0.67
N ASN A 241 11.74 17.32 0.37
CA ASN A 241 11.70 17.75 1.76
C ASN A 241 12.76 17.06 2.61
N ARG A 242 13.65 17.86 3.26
CA ARG A 242 14.73 17.35 4.14
C ARG A 242 14.20 16.56 5.34
N ARG A 243 13.04 16.94 5.91
CA ARG A 243 12.43 16.20 7.03
C ARG A 243 11.99 14.81 6.58
N MET A 244 11.41 14.71 5.38
CA MET A 244 11.01 13.43 4.80
C MET A 244 12.22 12.55 4.42
N LEU A 245 13.33 13.17 4.00
CA LEU A 245 14.59 12.45 3.81
C LEU A 245 15.12 11.86 5.12
N LEU A 246 15.12 12.64 6.20
CA LEU A 246 15.55 12.16 7.51
C LEU A 246 14.64 11.03 8.04
N ALA A 247 13.32 11.14 7.85
CA ALA A 247 12.38 10.08 8.18
C ALA A 247 12.70 8.80 7.40
N HIS A 248 12.94 8.91 6.08
CA HIS A 248 13.31 7.77 5.24
C HIS A 248 14.62 7.11 5.70
N ILE A 249 15.65 7.89 6.04
CA ILE A 249 16.92 7.37 6.55
C ILE A 249 16.71 6.67 7.90
N LYS A 250 16.00 7.30 8.84
CA LYS A 250 15.71 6.69 10.15
C LYS A 250 14.95 5.35 10.00
N SER A 251 13.97 5.31 9.13
CA SER A 251 13.19 4.09 8.86
C SER A 251 14.04 3.02 8.17
N ALA A 252 14.94 3.39 7.26
CA ALA A 252 15.90 2.45 6.68
C ALA A 252 16.80 1.81 7.76
N PHE A 253 17.32 2.61 8.69
CA PHE A 253 18.12 2.09 9.81
C PHE A 253 17.31 1.11 10.68
N LYS A 254 16.05 1.43 10.99
CA LYS A 254 15.17 0.53 11.75
C LYS A 254 14.92 -0.78 10.99
N TYR A 255 14.64 -0.70 9.68
CA TYR A 255 14.38 -1.86 8.84
C TYR A 255 15.59 -2.79 8.78
N PHE A 256 16.77 -2.27 8.44
CA PHE A 256 17.98 -3.09 8.39
C PHE A 256 18.47 -3.53 9.77
N GLY A 257 18.21 -2.75 10.82
CA GLY A 257 18.44 -3.17 12.21
C GLY A 257 17.56 -4.37 12.62
N LYS A 258 16.33 -4.44 12.09
CA LYS A 258 15.37 -5.52 12.35
C LYS A 258 15.70 -6.80 11.55
N TYR A 259 16.11 -6.67 10.28
CA TYR A 259 16.25 -7.79 9.36
C TYR A 259 17.68 -8.15 8.95
N GLY A 260 18.64 -7.31 9.32
CA GLY A 260 20.05 -7.48 8.95
C GLY A 260 20.48 -6.58 7.80
N TRP A 261 21.68 -6.03 7.95
CA TRP A 261 22.28 -5.12 6.97
C TRP A 261 22.86 -5.88 5.77
N TRP A 262 23.71 -6.84 6.02
CA TRP A 262 24.47 -7.57 5.01
C TRP A 262 23.98 -8.99 4.84
N PHE A 263 23.74 -9.68 5.96
CA PHE A 263 23.33 -11.08 6.00
C PHE A 263 21.84 -11.18 6.33
N ASP A 264 21.01 -11.35 5.31
CA ASP A 264 19.56 -11.53 5.43
C ASP A 264 19.18 -12.69 4.49
N ARG A 265 19.23 -13.91 5.03
CA ARG A 265 18.93 -15.14 4.29
C ARG A 265 17.50 -15.16 3.76
N GLU A 266 16.55 -14.71 4.54
CA GLU A 266 15.15 -14.67 4.15
C GLU A 266 14.93 -13.73 2.95
N ARG A 267 15.57 -12.54 2.95
CA ARG A 267 15.56 -11.62 1.81
C ARG A 267 16.04 -12.30 0.55
N LYS A 268 17.15 -13.07 0.64
CA LYS A 268 17.71 -13.78 -0.49
C LYS A 268 16.72 -14.83 -1.02
N GLU A 269 16.18 -15.67 -0.14
CA GLU A 269 15.25 -16.75 -0.49
C GLU A 269 13.96 -16.21 -1.11
N MET A 270 13.35 -15.15 -0.55
CA MET A 270 12.14 -14.52 -1.09
C MET A 270 12.40 -13.89 -2.46
N ASN A 271 13.53 -13.19 -2.61
CA ASN A 271 13.89 -12.56 -3.88
C ASN A 271 14.19 -13.60 -4.99
N GLU A 272 14.87 -14.69 -4.66
CA GLU A 272 15.15 -15.77 -5.60
C GLU A 272 13.87 -16.49 -6.03
N ARG A 273 12.90 -16.68 -5.13
CA ARG A 273 11.61 -17.30 -5.43
C ARG A 273 10.84 -16.50 -6.49
N VAL A 274 10.65 -15.19 -6.28
CA VAL A 274 9.90 -14.36 -7.25
C VAL A 274 10.63 -14.24 -8.58
N LEU A 275 11.98 -14.19 -8.59
CA LEU A 275 12.75 -14.18 -9.82
C LEU A 275 12.63 -15.50 -10.59
N GLY A 276 12.55 -16.63 -9.89
CA GLY A 276 12.26 -17.94 -10.49
C GLY A 276 10.84 -18.02 -11.07
N GLU A 277 9.84 -17.48 -10.37
CA GLU A 277 8.46 -17.38 -10.88
C GLU A 277 8.41 -16.59 -12.19
N ILE A 278 9.07 -15.43 -12.25
CA ILE A 278 9.12 -14.58 -13.44
C ILE A 278 9.82 -15.31 -14.60
N GLY A 279 10.96 -15.96 -14.35
CA GLY A 279 11.67 -16.72 -15.38
C GLY A 279 10.83 -17.87 -15.97
N ASN A 280 10.00 -18.52 -15.17
CA ASN A 280 9.07 -19.54 -15.66
C ASN A 280 7.93 -18.93 -16.50
N LEU A 281 7.45 -17.73 -16.15
CA LEU A 281 6.41 -17.03 -16.92
C LEU A 281 6.90 -16.50 -18.28
N GLU A 282 8.21 -16.22 -18.42
CA GLU A 282 8.82 -15.80 -19.70
C GLU A 282 9.00 -16.98 -20.66
N ASN A 283 9.10 -18.21 -20.14
CA ASN A 283 9.30 -19.42 -20.90
C ASN A 283 8.02 -20.19 -21.23
N ALA A 284 6.86 -19.75 -20.75
CA ALA A 284 5.55 -20.33 -20.97
C ALA A 284 4.73 -19.53 -21.99
#